data_64861e2264fc8a752d19ff1dcc617119
#
_entry.id   64861e2264fc8a752d19ff1dcc617119
#
_cell.length_a   1.000
_cell.length_b   1.000
_cell.length_c   1.000
_cell.angle_alpha   90.00
_cell.angle_beta   90.00
_cell.angle_gamma   90.00
#
_symmetry.space_group_name_H-M   'P 1'
#
loop_
_entity.id
_entity.type
_entity.pdbx_description
1 polymer ?
#
loop_
_entity_poly.entity_id
_entity_poly.type
_entity_poly.pdbx_seq_one_letter_code
_entity_poly.pdbx_strand_id
1 'polypeptide(L)'
;EPPTNVGIDSAILMNPATWRASGHLGGKFDDPLMDCKSCKSRHRADNLIENYAAKKKLSLNIAGWSNEQMESFIEEHEIACPVCGSRDFTKIRQFNLMFKTFQGVTEDSANTLYLRPETAQGIFVNFKNICRTTRKRIPFGVGQIGKSFRNEITPGNFIFRIREFEQMELEFFCKPGTCLLYTSPS
;
A
#
# COMPACT_ATOMS: atom_id res chain seq x y z
N GLU A 1 -34.64 -12.27 8.08
CA GLU A 1 -34.17 -11.02 7.46
C GLU A 1 -33.16 -11.34 6.35
N PRO A 2 -33.24 -10.67 5.19
CA PRO A 2 -32.24 -10.88 4.16
C PRO A 2 -30.86 -10.46 4.68
N PRO A 3 -29.77 -11.15 4.26
CA PRO A 3 -28.45 -10.83 4.72
C PRO A 3 -28.12 -9.36 4.44
N THR A 4 -27.59 -8.66 5.44
CA THR A 4 -27.20 -7.26 5.31
C THR A 4 -25.93 -7.07 4.48
N ASN A 5 -25.20 -8.13 4.24
CA ASN A 5 -23.95 -8.11 3.49
C ASN A 5 -24.06 -8.90 2.19
N VAL A 6 -23.27 -8.50 1.21
CA VAL A 6 -23.18 -9.13 -0.12
C VAL A 6 -21.73 -9.46 -0.41
N GLY A 7 -21.49 -10.67 -0.92
CA GLY A 7 -20.16 -11.04 -1.42
C GLY A 7 -19.96 -10.62 -2.86
N ILE A 8 -18.73 -10.21 -3.19
CA ILE A 8 -18.31 -9.92 -4.58
C ILE A 8 -16.97 -10.59 -4.86
N ASP A 9 -16.76 -10.96 -6.11
CA ASP A 9 -15.44 -11.30 -6.65
C ASP A 9 -15.17 -10.38 -7.85
N SER A 10 -14.22 -9.45 -7.69
CA SER A 10 -13.82 -8.49 -8.71
C SER A 10 -12.46 -8.86 -9.33
N ALA A 11 -12.18 -8.32 -10.51
CA ALA A 11 -10.95 -8.60 -11.25
C ALA A 11 -9.70 -8.14 -10.48
N ILE A 12 -8.62 -8.92 -10.62
CA ILE A 12 -7.28 -8.56 -10.11
C ILE A 12 -6.69 -7.42 -10.94
N LEU A 13 -6.83 -7.49 -12.27
CA LEU A 13 -6.40 -6.45 -13.20
C LEU A 13 -7.52 -5.42 -13.35
N MET A 14 -7.21 -4.16 -13.14
CA MET A 14 -8.17 -3.07 -13.22
C MET A 14 -7.62 -1.91 -14.06
N ASN A 15 -8.52 -1.08 -14.55
CA ASN A 15 -8.15 0.11 -15.33
C ASN A 15 -7.22 1.02 -14.51
N PRO A 16 -6.08 1.47 -15.06
CA PRO A 16 -5.15 2.37 -14.36
C PRO A 16 -5.79 3.66 -13.84
N ALA A 17 -6.91 4.11 -14.40
CA ALA A 17 -7.65 5.25 -13.90
C ALA A 17 -8.17 5.04 -12.46
N THR A 18 -8.54 3.82 -12.11
CA THR A 18 -8.94 3.46 -10.75
C THR A 18 -7.81 3.72 -9.76
N TRP A 19 -6.60 3.31 -10.11
CA TRP A 19 -5.42 3.46 -9.25
C TRP A 19 -4.93 4.91 -9.15
N ARG A 20 -5.14 5.72 -10.20
CA ARG A 20 -4.89 7.16 -10.12
C ARG A 20 -5.91 7.83 -9.20
N ALA A 21 -7.19 7.51 -9.34
CA ALA A 21 -8.25 8.08 -8.52
C ALA A 21 -8.12 7.73 -7.03
N SER A 22 -7.65 6.52 -6.72
CA SER A 22 -7.41 6.07 -5.34
C SER A 22 -6.07 6.54 -4.75
N GLY A 23 -5.20 7.15 -5.56
CA GLY A 23 -3.90 7.66 -5.14
C GLY A 23 -2.75 6.64 -5.15
N HIS A 24 -3.00 5.38 -5.52
CA HIS A 24 -1.96 4.34 -5.60
C HIS A 24 -0.90 4.61 -6.67
N LEU A 25 -1.23 5.37 -7.71
CA LEU A 25 -0.31 5.85 -8.73
C LEU A 25 0.04 7.35 -8.58
N GLY A 26 -0.25 7.95 -7.43
CA GLY A 26 -0.05 9.37 -7.17
C GLY A 26 0.96 9.68 -6.05
N GLY A 27 1.90 8.77 -5.76
CA GLY A 27 2.94 8.96 -4.74
C GLY A 27 2.51 8.64 -3.31
N LYS A 28 1.25 8.26 -3.06
CA LYS A 28 0.78 7.86 -1.73
C LYS A 28 1.08 6.40 -1.39
N PHE A 29 1.49 5.62 -2.37
CA PHE A 29 1.77 4.19 -2.25
C PHE A 29 3.22 3.88 -2.65
N ASP A 30 4.12 4.75 -2.20
CA ASP A 30 5.53 4.68 -2.52
C ASP A 30 6.36 4.53 -1.24
N ASP A 31 7.42 3.72 -1.32
CA ASP A 31 8.41 3.57 -0.24
C ASP A 31 9.65 4.41 -0.54
N PRO A 32 10.22 5.12 0.46
CA PRO A 32 11.46 5.85 0.30
C PRO A 32 12.65 4.89 0.31
N LEU A 33 13.27 4.68 -0.85
CA LEU A 33 14.38 3.75 -1.04
C LEU A 33 15.73 4.42 -1.15
N MET A 34 16.74 3.82 -0.53
CA MET A 34 18.14 4.15 -0.73
C MET A 34 18.99 2.87 -0.80
N ASP A 35 20.07 2.93 -1.55
CA ASP A 35 21.02 1.84 -1.68
C ASP A 35 22.32 2.19 -0.94
N CYS A 36 22.89 1.25 -0.19
CA CYS A 36 24.25 1.41 0.34
C CYS A 36 25.25 1.36 -0.82
N LYS A 37 26.11 2.38 -0.97
CA LYS A 37 27.08 2.43 -2.07
C LYS A 37 28.17 1.37 -1.95
N SER A 38 28.49 0.94 -0.72
CA SER A 38 29.54 -0.04 -0.45
C SER A 38 29.10 -1.48 -0.75
N CYS A 39 28.03 -1.96 -0.12
CA CYS A 39 27.59 -3.36 -0.27
C CYS A 39 26.42 -3.55 -1.24
N LYS A 40 25.90 -2.48 -1.84
CA LYS A 40 24.76 -2.47 -2.76
C LYS A 40 23.45 -3.00 -2.17
N SER A 41 23.40 -3.17 -0.85
CA SER A 41 22.14 -3.55 -0.18
C SER A 41 21.13 -2.42 -0.25
N ARG A 42 19.88 -2.79 -0.43
CA ARG A 42 18.76 -1.86 -0.56
C ARG A 42 18.01 -1.75 0.77
N HIS A 43 17.71 -0.53 1.15
CA HIS A 43 17.04 -0.23 2.42
C HIS A 43 15.91 0.77 2.22
N ARG A 44 14.89 0.68 3.05
CA ARG A 44 13.90 1.75 3.22
C ARG A 44 14.46 2.78 4.20
N ALA A 45 14.45 4.05 3.82
CA ALA A 45 14.99 5.12 4.64
C ALA A 45 14.21 5.29 5.95
N ASP A 46 12.89 5.20 5.89
CA ASP A 46 12.01 5.24 7.08
C ASP A 46 12.37 4.13 8.08
N ASN A 47 12.51 2.89 7.63
CA ASN A 47 12.90 1.77 8.49
C ASN A 47 14.29 1.95 9.12
N LEU A 48 15.25 2.54 8.40
CA LEU A 48 16.57 2.82 8.95
C LEU A 48 16.48 3.83 10.11
N ILE A 49 15.68 4.87 9.95
CA ILE A 49 15.45 5.90 10.96
C ILE A 49 14.69 5.32 12.17
N GLU A 50 13.63 4.55 11.94
CA GLU A 50 12.84 3.92 13.01
C GLU A 50 13.69 2.95 13.83
N ASN A 51 14.49 2.11 13.17
CA ASN A 51 15.42 1.19 13.85
C ASN A 51 16.49 1.93 14.67
N TYR A 52 16.99 3.05 14.16
CA TYR A 52 17.92 3.90 14.90
C TYR A 52 17.23 4.52 16.12
N ALA A 53 16.04 5.10 15.94
CA ALA A 53 15.25 5.70 17.02
C ALA A 53 14.94 4.68 18.12
N ALA A 54 14.53 3.46 17.74
CA ALA A 54 14.26 2.39 18.69
C ALA A 54 15.50 2.01 19.52
N LYS A 55 16.68 1.89 18.87
CA LYS A 55 17.95 1.60 19.58
C LYS A 55 18.34 2.72 20.54
N LYS A 56 18.07 3.96 20.19
CA LYS A 56 18.38 5.15 21.01
C LYS A 56 17.26 5.52 21.98
N LYS A 57 16.13 4.80 21.97
CA LYS A 57 14.93 5.08 22.76
C LYS A 57 14.37 6.50 22.51
N LEU A 58 14.47 6.97 21.27
CA LEU A 58 13.94 8.25 20.84
C LEU A 58 12.48 8.04 20.40
N SER A 59 11.59 8.91 20.85
CA SER A 59 10.21 8.97 20.36
C SER A 59 10.17 9.91 19.16
N LEU A 60 10.24 9.34 17.95
CA LEU A 60 10.18 10.10 16.69
C LEU A 60 8.91 9.74 15.95
N ASN A 61 8.23 10.75 15.44
CA ASN A 61 7.16 10.56 14.47
C ASN A 61 7.66 11.04 13.10
N ILE A 62 7.99 10.09 12.24
CA ILE A 62 8.51 10.34 10.89
C ILE A 62 7.41 10.42 9.83
N ALA A 63 6.14 10.23 10.24
CA ALA A 63 5.02 10.32 9.32
C ALA A 63 4.95 11.72 8.68
N GLY A 64 5.00 11.76 7.36
CA GLY A 64 4.97 13.01 6.60
C GLY A 64 6.32 13.71 6.39
N TRP A 65 7.42 13.10 6.79
CA TRP A 65 8.74 13.66 6.47
C TRP A 65 9.01 13.63 4.96
N SER A 66 9.66 14.70 4.46
CA SER A 66 10.15 14.73 3.09
C SER A 66 11.41 13.86 2.92
N ASN A 67 11.76 13.53 1.67
CA ASN A 67 12.97 12.78 1.39
C ASN A 67 14.21 13.51 1.90
N GLU A 68 14.25 14.84 1.74
CA GLU A 68 15.35 15.69 2.18
C GLU A 68 15.50 15.67 3.71
N GLN A 69 14.39 15.68 4.46
CA GLN A 69 14.41 15.57 5.90
C GLN A 69 14.94 14.22 6.38
N MET A 70 14.53 13.13 5.70
CA MET A 70 15.04 11.79 6.00
C MET A 70 16.53 11.66 5.66
N GLU A 71 16.98 12.17 4.51
CA GLU A 71 18.39 12.19 4.12
C GLU A 71 19.24 12.95 5.14
N SER A 72 18.83 14.19 5.49
CA SER A 72 19.54 15.02 6.48
C SER A 72 19.64 14.33 7.83
N PHE A 73 18.57 13.68 8.30
CA PHE A 73 18.57 12.96 9.57
C PHE A 73 19.53 11.76 9.55
N ILE A 74 19.57 11.00 8.43
CA ILE A 74 20.48 9.85 8.27
C ILE A 74 21.93 10.30 8.28
N GLU A 75 22.23 11.42 7.61
CA GLU A 75 23.58 12.00 7.58
C GLU A 75 24.00 12.58 8.93
N GLU A 76 23.15 13.41 9.57
CA GLU A 76 23.43 14.05 10.86
C GLU A 76 23.68 13.04 11.99
N HIS A 77 22.88 11.99 12.02
CA HIS A 77 23.02 10.94 13.04
C HIS A 77 23.95 9.79 12.63
N GLU A 78 24.66 9.94 11.52
CA GLU A 78 25.64 8.97 10.99
C GLU A 78 25.11 7.54 10.98
N ILE A 79 23.84 7.36 10.54
CA ILE A 79 23.18 6.06 10.53
C ILE A 79 23.92 5.11 9.59
N ALA A 80 24.41 3.99 10.12
CA ALA A 80 25.17 3.03 9.37
C ALA A 80 24.30 1.96 8.71
N CYS A 81 24.77 1.46 7.57
CA CYS A 81 24.16 0.32 6.90
C CYS A 81 24.16 -0.91 7.83
N PRO A 82 23.00 -1.55 8.08
CA PRO A 82 22.92 -2.71 8.97
C PRO A 82 23.67 -3.96 8.44
N VAL A 83 24.05 -3.97 7.16
CA VAL A 83 24.73 -5.09 6.53
C VAL A 83 26.26 -4.96 6.61
N CYS A 84 26.80 -3.79 6.27
CA CYS A 84 28.27 -3.61 6.16
C CYS A 84 28.83 -2.50 7.05
N GLY A 85 28.00 -1.75 7.77
CA GLY A 85 28.44 -0.65 8.63
C GLY A 85 28.82 0.64 7.90
N SER A 86 28.80 0.69 6.57
CA SER A 86 29.09 1.91 5.80
C SER A 86 28.00 2.96 6.02
N ARG A 87 28.37 4.24 5.96
CA ARG A 87 27.46 5.38 6.08
C ARG A 87 27.20 6.06 4.73
N ASP A 88 27.73 5.51 3.65
CA ASP A 88 27.61 6.10 2.32
C ASP A 88 26.40 5.47 1.58
N PHE A 89 25.36 6.26 1.44
CA PHE A 89 24.11 5.88 0.78
C PHE A 89 23.86 6.72 -0.48
N THR A 90 23.04 6.20 -1.37
CA THR A 90 22.49 6.98 -2.49
C THR A 90 21.41 7.93 -1.96
N LYS A 91 21.03 8.91 -2.77
CA LYS A 91 19.82 9.71 -2.50
C LYS A 91 18.57 8.83 -2.44
N ILE A 92 17.61 9.30 -1.68
CA ILE A 92 16.30 8.62 -1.57
C ILE A 92 15.56 8.75 -2.90
N ARG A 93 15.00 7.64 -3.35
CA ARG A 93 14.10 7.58 -4.50
C ARG A 93 12.79 6.91 -4.10
N GLN A 94 11.69 7.41 -4.62
CA GLN A 94 10.38 6.81 -4.38
C GLN A 94 10.22 5.54 -5.21
N PHE A 95 9.76 4.48 -4.57
CA PHE A 95 9.49 3.20 -5.21
C PHE A 95 8.03 2.83 -5.03
N ASN A 96 7.27 2.83 -6.13
CA ASN A 96 5.87 2.48 -6.09
C ASN A 96 5.66 0.97 -5.90
N LEU A 97 4.83 0.61 -4.93
CA LEU A 97 4.57 -0.79 -4.56
C LEU A 97 3.60 -1.52 -5.49
N MET A 98 3.08 -0.85 -6.52
CA MET A 98 2.20 -1.48 -7.50
C MET A 98 2.98 -2.44 -8.41
N PHE A 99 2.50 -3.69 -8.54
CA PHE A 99 2.99 -4.58 -9.59
C PHE A 99 2.48 -4.13 -10.95
N LYS A 100 3.40 -3.90 -11.87
CA LYS A 100 3.12 -3.61 -13.27
C LYS A 100 3.02 -4.91 -14.08
N THR A 101 2.13 -4.91 -15.05
CA THR A 101 2.05 -5.90 -16.13
C THR A 101 1.62 -5.20 -17.42
N PHE A 102 1.59 -5.90 -18.50
CA PHE A 102 1.26 -5.35 -19.83
C PHE A 102 0.18 -6.18 -20.49
N GLN A 103 -0.70 -5.52 -21.21
CA GLN A 103 -1.72 -6.15 -22.02
C GLN A 103 -1.26 -6.14 -23.48
N GLY A 104 -1.31 -7.29 -24.14
CA GLY A 104 -0.89 -7.41 -25.54
C GLY A 104 0.56 -7.85 -25.70
N VAL A 105 1.13 -7.63 -26.90
CA VAL A 105 2.43 -8.16 -27.31
C VAL A 105 3.59 -7.21 -27.00
N THR A 106 3.32 -5.91 -26.83
CA THR A 106 4.34 -4.88 -26.62
C THR A 106 4.25 -4.28 -25.23
N GLU A 107 5.43 -4.10 -24.62
CA GLU A 107 5.57 -3.43 -23.33
C GLU A 107 5.67 -1.91 -23.49
N ASP A 108 4.52 -1.27 -23.75
CA ASP A 108 4.44 0.18 -23.85
C ASP A 108 3.58 0.79 -22.72
N SER A 109 3.70 2.11 -22.55
CA SER A 109 2.99 2.83 -21.50
C SER A 109 1.46 2.82 -21.68
N ALA A 110 0.97 2.67 -22.91
CA ALA A 110 -0.45 2.63 -23.21
C ALA A 110 -1.08 1.30 -22.78
N ASN A 111 -0.29 0.24 -22.81
CA ASN A 111 -0.70 -1.13 -22.48
C ASN A 111 -0.38 -1.53 -21.04
N THR A 112 0.13 -0.59 -20.22
CA THR A 112 0.48 -0.86 -18.82
C THR A 112 -0.76 -1.06 -17.98
N LEU A 113 -0.81 -2.19 -17.26
CA LEU A 113 -1.81 -2.52 -16.25
C LEU A 113 -1.14 -2.75 -14.89
N TYR A 114 -1.94 -2.83 -13.86
CA TYR A 114 -1.47 -3.07 -12.50
C TYR A 114 -2.30 -4.15 -11.82
N LEU A 115 -1.62 -5.00 -11.04
CA LEU A 115 -2.28 -5.93 -10.13
C LEU A 115 -2.80 -5.14 -8.93
N ARG A 116 -3.99 -5.49 -8.44
CA ARG A 116 -4.58 -4.80 -7.29
C ARG A 116 -3.73 -4.99 -6.02
N PRO A 117 -3.41 -3.91 -5.27
CA PRO A 117 -2.70 -3.98 -4.00
C PRO A 117 -3.61 -4.25 -2.80
N GLU A 118 -4.93 -4.11 -3.01
CA GLU A 118 -6.00 -4.34 -2.03
C GLU A 118 -7.32 -4.62 -2.76
N THR A 119 -8.31 -5.12 -2.03
CA THR A 119 -9.61 -5.52 -2.61
C THR A 119 -10.66 -4.41 -2.57
N ALA A 120 -10.44 -3.33 -1.81
CA ALA A 120 -11.41 -2.25 -1.59
C ALA A 120 -11.88 -1.57 -2.88
N GLN A 121 -10.97 -1.24 -3.81
CA GLN A 121 -11.34 -0.53 -5.05
C GLN A 121 -12.26 -1.36 -5.93
N GLY A 122 -12.14 -2.69 -5.90
CA GLY A 122 -13.07 -3.60 -6.58
C GLY A 122 -14.49 -3.44 -6.07
N ILE A 123 -14.65 -3.23 -4.76
CA ILE A 123 -15.95 -2.98 -4.13
C ILE A 123 -16.51 -1.63 -4.59
N PHE A 124 -15.72 -0.56 -4.52
CA PHE A 124 -16.18 0.79 -4.89
C PHE A 124 -16.56 0.90 -6.36
N VAL A 125 -15.74 0.37 -7.26
CA VAL A 125 -16.00 0.42 -8.71
C VAL A 125 -17.28 -0.34 -9.07
N ASN A 126 -17.55 -1.45 -8.39
CA ASN A 126 -18.73 -2.29 -8.64
C ASN A 126 -19.97 -1.90 -7.83
N PHE A 127 -19.91 -0.90 -6.95
CA PHE A 127 -21.00 -0.55 -6.04
C PHE A 127 -22.36 -0.37 -6.75
N LYS A 128 -22.40 0.40 -7.85
CA LYS A 128 -23.63 0.61 -8.63
C LYS A 128 -24.16 -0.70 -9.26
N ASN A 129 -23.26 -1.57 -9.73
CA ASN A 129 -23.63 -2.87 -10.28
C ASN A 129 -24.23 -3.77 -9.20
N ILE A 130 -23.63 -3.79 -8.02
CA ILE A 130 -24.10 -4.55 -6.86
C ILE A 130 -25.51 -4.08 -6.47
N CYS A 131 -25.74 -2.78 -6.32
CA CYS A 131 -27.07 -2.23 -6.04
C CYS A 131 -28.12 -2.67 -7.07
N ARG A 132 -27.74 -2.67 -8.36
CA ARG A 132 -28.64 -3.04 -9.46
C ARG A 132 -28.95 -4.53 -9.46
N THR A 133 -27.96 -5.38 -9.32
CA THR A 133 -28.11 -6.85 -9.42
C THR A 133 -28.75 -7.44 -8.18
N THR A 134 -28.41 -6.95 -7.00
CA THR A 134 -28.95 -7.44 -5.71
C THR A 134 -30.22 -6.72 -5.28
N ARG A 135 -30.58 -5.61 -5.94
CA ARG A 135 -31.69 -4.71 -5.57
C ARG A 135 -31.59 -4.16 -4.14
N LYS A 136 -30.38 -4.16 -3.57
CA LYS A 136 -30.13 -3.65 -2.22
C LYS A 136 -30.09 -2.13 -2.20
N ARG A 137 -30.55 -1.59 -1.08
CA ARG A 137 -30.48 -0.17 -0.73
C ARG A 137 -29.64 -0.03 0.54
N ILE A 138 -28.92 1.08 0.68
CA ILE A 138 -28.19 1.39 1.89
C ILE A 138 -29.14 1.47 3.11
N PRO A 139 -28.72 0.98 4.30
CA PRO A 139 -27.38 0.51 4.64
C PRO A 139 -27.16 -0.98 4.31
N PHE A 140 -25.98 -1.33 3.76
CA PHE A 140 -25.56 -2.72 3.59
C PHE A 140 -24.05 -2.80 3.40
N GLY A 141 -23.46 -3.98 3.69
CA GLY A 141 -22.04 -4.24 3.50
C GLY A 141 -21.75 -4.99 2.20
N VAL A 142 -20.58 -4.76 1.64
CA VAL A 142 -20.04 -5.52 0.52
C VAL A 142 -18.69 -6.06 0.94
N GLY A 143 -18.55 -7.38 0.89
CA GLY A 143 -17.30 -8.09 1.25
C GLY A 143 -16.65 -8.74 0.05
N GLN A 144 -15.34 -8.75 0.05
CA GLN A 144 -14.53 -9.48 -0.92
C GLN A 144 -13.40 -10.20 -0.22
N ILE A 145 -13.16 -11.44 -0.61
CA ILE A 145 -11.97 -12.22 -0.26
C ILE A 145 -11.22 -12.47 -1.56
N GLY A 146 -9.90 -12.29 -1.56
CA GLY A 146 -9.13 -12.57 -2.76
C GLY A 146 -7.68 -12.17 -2.67
N LYS A 147 -6.94 -12.50 -3.71
CA LYS A 147 -5.52 -12.20 -3.84
C LYS A 147 -5.29 -10.70 -4.01
N SER A 148 -4.25 -10.21 -3.31
CA SER A 148 -3.71 -8.86 -3.43
C SER A 148 -2.20 -8.93 -3.58
N PHE A 149 -1.60 -7.90 -4.18
CA PHE A 149 -0.21 -7.92 -4.62
C PHE A 149 0.48 -6.60 -4.28
N ARG A 150 1.59 -6.70 -3.56
CA ARG A 150 2.44 -5.53 -3.29
C ARG A 150 3.88 -5.86 -3.64
N ASN A 151 4.52 -5.08 -4.47
CA ASN A 151 5.90 -5.29 -4.88
C ASN A 151 6.88 -4.93 -3.74
N GLU A 152 6.78 -5.69 -2.65
CA GLU A 152 7.60 -5.51 -1.45
C GLU A 152 9.09 -5.60 -1.79
N ILE A 153 9.85 -4.60 -1.33
CA ILE A 153 11.28 -4.48 -1.58
C ILE A 153 12.07 -5.50 -0.77
N THR A 154 11.67 -5.65 0.49
CA THR A 154 12.29 -6.57 1.45
C THR A 154 11.24 -7.52 2.03
N PRO A 155 10.81 -8.54 1.27
CA PRO A 155 9.96 -9.59 1.82
C PRO A 155 10.64 -10.22 3.03
N GLY A 156 9.88 -10.60 4.04
CA GLY A 156 10.46 -11.17 5.25
C GLY A 156 9.41 -11.62 6.25
N ASN A 157 9.90 -12.03 7.44
CA ASN A 157 9.04 -12.52 8.52
C ASN A 157 8.13 -13.66 8.07
N PHE A 158 8.68 -14.63 7.34
CA PHE A 158 7.96 -15.76 6.79
C PHE A 158 6.80 -15.30 5.90
N ILE A 159 5.54 -15.59 6.25
CA ILE A 159 4.36 -15.22 5.45
C ILE A 159 3.81 -13.82 5.76
N PHE A 160 4.37 -13.11 6.75
CA PHE A 160 3.80 -11.82 7.18
C PHE A 160 4.13 -10.64 6.27
N ARG A 161 5.20 -10.75 5.47
CA ARG A 161 5.56 -9.76 4.46
C ARG A 161 5.93 -10.42 3.15
N ILE A 162 4.94 -10.73 2.36
CA ILE A 162 5.07 -11.40 1.05
C ILE A 162 4.44 -10.55 -0.05
N ARG A 163 4.82 -10.83 -1.30
CA ARG A 163 4.37 -10.04 -2.45
C ARG A 163 2.98 -10.40 -2.96
N GLU A 164 2.55 -11.63 -2.72
CA GLU A 164 1.21 -12.14 -3.05
C GLU A 164 0.57 -12.68 -1.79
N PHE A 165 -0.57 -12.14 -1.40
CA PHE A 165 -1.28 -12.54 -0.18
C PHE A 165 -2.79 -12.55 -0.40
N GLU A 166 -3.51 -13.17 0.50
CA GLU A 166 -4.97 -13.10 0.53
C GLU A 166 -5.41 -12.02 1.51
N GLN A 167 -6.45 -11.29 1.12
CA GLN A 167 -7.05 -10.24 1.91
C GLN A 167 -8.56 -10.39 1.92
N MET A 168 -9.17 -10.08 3.05
CA MET A 168 -10.60 -9.96 3.21
C MET A 168 -10.93 -8.53 3.64
N GLU A 169 -11.80 -7.88 2.89
CA GLU A 169 -12.30 -6.54 3.20
C GLU A 169 -13.81 -6.52 3.16
N LEU A 170 -14.41 -5.76 4.06
CA LEU A 170 -15.85 -5.48 4.13
C LEU A 170 -16.05 -3.99 4.20
N GLU A 171 -16.67 -3.42 3.16
CA GLU A 171 -17.06 -2.02 3.11
C GLU A 171 -18.54 -1.88 3.42
N PHE A 172 -18.87 -1.13 4.48
CA PHE A 172 -20.24 -0.91 4.88
C PHE A 172 -20.71 0.48 4.43
N PHE A 173 -21.73 0.50 3.59
CA PHE A 173 -22.28 1.71 2.99
C PHE A 173 -23.54 2.15 3.74
N CYS A 174 -23.55 3.39 4.24
CA CYS A 174 -24.67 3.99 4.95
C CYS A 174 -24.89 5.43 4.49
N LYS A 175 -26.05 5.99 4.82
CA LYS A 175 -26.32 7.41 4.56
C LYS A 175 -25.43 8.27 5.47
N PRO A 176 -24.81 9.34 4.96
CA PRO A 176 -24.03 10.27 5.78
C PRO A 176 -24.84 10.75 7.00
N GLY A 177 -24.20 10.76 8.18
CA GLY A 177 -24.80 11.16 9.44
C GLY A 177 -25.71 10.11 10.12
N THR A 178 -25.87 8.92 9.54
CA THR A 178 -26.68 7.84 10.15
C THR A 178 -25.85 6.70 10.74
N CYS A 179 -24.57 6.65 10.46
CA CYS A 179 -23.64 5.66 11.01
C CYS A 179 -23.01 6.22 12.28
N LEU A 180 -23.44 5.74 13.44
CA LEU A 180 -22.69 5.89 14.68
C LEU A 180 -21.60 4.82 14.70
N LEU A 181 -20.46 5.11 14.06
CA LEU A 181 -19.24 4.34 14.28
C LEU A 181 -18.77 4.64 15.70
N TYR A 182 -19.10 3.77 16.63
CA TYR A 182 -18.38 3.68 17.87
C TYR A 182 -17.00 3.10 17.52
N THR A 183 -16.05 3.98 17.25
CA THR A 183 -14.66 3.61 17.39
C THR A 183 -14.44 3.41 18.88
N SER A 184 -14.33 2.16 19.31
CA SER A 184 -13.81 1.86 20.63
C SER A 184 -12.42 2.52 20.70
N PRO A 185 -12.15 3.35 21.71
CA PRO A 185 -10.80 3.84 21.91
C PRO A 185 -9.92 2.63 22.22
N SER A 186 -9.01 2.31 21.30
CA SER A 186 -7.93 1.36 21.51
C SER A 186 -6.82 1.97 22.35
#